data_8f00ab9063e65ad1fd8570b076eb0262
#
_entry.id   8f00ab9063e65ad1fd8570b076eb0262
#
_cell.length_a   1.000
_cell.length_b   1.000
_cell.length_c   1.000
_cell.angle_alpha   90.00
_cell.angle_beta   90.00
_cell.angle_gamma   90.00
#
_symmetry.space_group_name_H-M   'P 1'
#
loop_
_entity.id
_entity.type
_entity.pdbx_description
1 polymer ?
#
loop_
_entity_poly.entity_id
_entity_poly.type
_entity_poly.pdbx_seq_one_letter_code
_entity_poly.pdbx_strand_id
1 'polypeptide(L)'
;RVYFAVEDTDCCTRNCCGASRPFTLRILDNLGQEVVTMERPLRCSDCCCPCCLQEIEIQAPPGIPIGYVIQTWHPCLPKFTVQNEKREDVLKIAGPCVECRCCEDIDFEIKSLDEEVVVGRISKHWSGFVRETFTDADNFGIQFPLDLDVKMKAVMLGACFLIDFRFFESCD
;
A
#
# COMPACT_ATOMS: atom_id res chain seq x y z
N ARG A 1 -3.52 -8.59 18.84
CA ARG A 1 -2.86 -7.43 18.21
C ARG A 1 -1.37 -7.52 18.49
N VAL A 2 -0.57 -7.35 17.46
CA VAL A 2 0.90 -7.45 17.58
C VAL A 2 1.54 -6.08 17.29
N TYR A 3 0.97 -5.30 16.37
CA TYR A 3 1.48 -3.99 15.96
C TYR A 3 0.36 -2.96 15.82
N PHE A 4 0.73 -1.68 15.90
CA PHE A 4 -0.15 -0.54 15.67
C PHE A 4 0.44 0.33 14.56
N ALA A 5 -0.40 0.73 13.60
CA ALA A 5 -0.04 1.72 12.60
C ALA A 5 -0.54 3.10 13.03
N VAL A 6 0.33 4.09 13.00
CA VAL A 6 0.01 5.49 13.34
C VAL A 6 0.42 6.37 12.18
N GLU A 7 -0.55 7.09 11.61
CA GLU A 7 -0.29 8.09 10.57
C GLU A 7 0.10 9.43 11.19
N ASP A 8 1.20 9.99 10.74
CA ASP A 8 1.67 11.33 11.10
C ASP A 8 1.43 12.27 9.92
N THR A 9 0.31 12.97 9.97
CA THR A 9 -0.10 13.94 8.94
C THR A 9 -0.85 15.09 9.62
N ASP A 10 -0.56 16.33 9.22
CA ASP A 10 -1.26 17.48 9.75
C ASP A 10 -2.69 17.64 9.18
N CYS A 11 -3.59 18.24 9.96
CA CYS A 11 -5.00 18.41 9.59
C CYS A 11 -5.19 19.23 8.31
N CYS A 12 -4.32 20.22 8.06
CA CYS A 12 -4.42 21.04 6.85
C CYS A 12 -4.10 20.24 5.61
N THR A 13 -3.03 19.45 5.64
CA THR A 13 -2.61 18.57 4.55
C THR A 13 -3.67 17.49 4.26
N ARG A 14 -4.27 16.92 5.30
CA ARG A 14 -5.36 15.95 5.16
C ARG A 14 -6.57 16.55 4.45
N ASN A 15 -6.98 17.76 4.82
CA ASN A 15 -8.14 18.42 4.22
C ASN A 15 -7.87 18.98 2.81
N CYS A 16 -6.63 19.46 2.54
CA CYS A 16 -6.30 20.07 1.25
C CYS A 16 -5.90 19.06 0.17
N CYS A 17 -5.19 18.00 0.54
CA CYS A 17 -4.61 17.05 -0.41
C CYS A 17 -5.40 15.72 -0.50
N GLY A 18 -6.28 15.44 0.47
CA GLY A 18 -7.09 14.22 0.47
C GLY A 18 -6.23 12.96 0.34
N ALA A 19 -6.65 12.04 -0.52
CA ALA A 19 -5.96 10.77 -0.79
C ALA A 19 -4.56 10.92 -1.43
N SER A 20 -4.20 12.12 -1.91
CA SER A 20 -2.88 12.40 -2.51
C SER A 20 -1.89 13.01 -1.54
N ARG A 21 -2.28 13.15 -0.26
CA ARG A 21 -1.43 13.78 0.76
C ARG A 21 -0.12 13.03 0.97
N PRO A 22 0.97 13.76 1.29
CA PRO A 22 2.16 13.13 1.86
C PRO A 22 1.82 12.63 3.27
N PHE A 23 2.37 11.51 3.66
CA PHE A 23 2.25 11.02 5.04
C PHE A 23 3.48 10.20 5.44
N THR A 24 3.69 10.14 6.74
CA THR A 24 4.59 9.19 7.38
C THR A 24 3.75 8.24 8.23
N LEU A 25 3.81 6.96 7.93
CA LEU A 25 3.14 5.91 8.71
C LEU A 25 4.17 5.18 9.56
N ARG A 26 3.96 5.15 10.86
CA ARG A 26 4.84 4.49 11.83
C ARG A 26 4.17 3.21 12.33
N ILE A 27 4.88 2.10 12.20
CA ILE A 27 4.45 0.82 12.77
C ILE A 27 5.14 0.63 14.11
N LEU A 28 4.34 0.56 15.16
CA LEU A 28 4.80 0.40 16.54
C LEU A 28 4.54 -1.03 17.02
N ASP A 29 5.46 -1.57 17.81
CA ASP A 29 5.26 -2.84 18.52
C ASP A 29 4.38 -2.67 19.79
N ASN A 30 4.19 -3.75 20.53
CA ASN A 30 3.39 -3.74 21.77
C ASN A 30 4.02 -2.87 22.88
N LEU A 31 5.30 -2.54 22.77
CA LEU A 31 6.03 -1.70 23.73
C LEU A 31 6.03 -0.23 23.31
N GLY A 32 5.40 0.09 22.17
CA GLY A 32 5.38 1.44 21.61
C GLY A 32 6.68 1.84 20.90
N GLN A 33 7.56 0.87 20.60
CA GLN A 33 8.76 1.13 19.82
C GLN A 33 8.46 1.09 18.33
N GLU A 34 8.97 2.07 17.60
CA GLU A 34 8.85 2.15 16.16
C GLU A 34 9.76 1.10 15.50
N VAL A 35 9.17 0.21 14.72
CA VAL A 35 9.88 -0.90 14.06
C VAL A 35 9.96 -0.75 12.55
N VAL A 36 8.96 -0.09 11.96
CA VAL A 36 8.92 0.21 10.52
C VAL A 36 8.37 1.62 10.32
N THR A 37 9.00 2.38 9.43
CA THR A 37 8.51 3.67 8.96
C THR A 37 8.22 3.57 7.47
N MET A 38 7.10 4.13 7.05
CA MET A 38 6.70 4.20 5.65
C MET A 38 6.49 5.66 5.28
N GLU A 39 7.19 6.13 4.26
CA GLU A 39 7.13 7.53 3.82
C GLU A 39 6.56 7.62 2.41
N ARG A 40 5.50 8.39 2.27
CA ARG A 40 4.90 8.72 0.99
C ARG A 40 5.11 10.20 0.70
N PRO A 41 5.86 10.57 -0.36
CA PRO A 41 6.02 11.96 -0.76
C PRO A 41 4.73 12.52 -1.37
N LEU A 42 4.58 13.85 -1.33
CA LEU A 42 3.51 14.53 -2.04
C LEU A 42 3.66 14.33 -3.54
N ARG A 43 2.64 13.75 -4.16
CA ARG A 43 2.52 13.63 -5.62
C ARG A 43 1.10 13.94 -6.06
N CYS A 44 0.95 14.54 -7.23
CA CYS A 44 -0.38 14.79 -7.79
C CYS A 44 -1.15 13.48 -8.02
N SER A 45 -2.46 13.53 -8.01
CA SER A 45 -3.32 12.35 -8.22
C SER A 45 -3.63 12.06 -9.69
N ASP A 46 -3.04 12.82 -10.62
CA ASP A 46 -3.30 12.67 -12.04
C ASP A 46 -2.67 11.39 -12.60
N CYS A 47 -3.51 10.49 -13.12
CA CYS A 47 -3.08 9.21 -13.68
C CYS A 47 -2.40 9.31 -15.05
N CYS A 48 -2.51 10.45 -15.72
CA CYS A 48 -2.01 10.64 -17.08
C CYS A 48 -0.54 11.11 -17.12
N CYS A 49 0.02 11.52 -15.99
CA CYS A 49 1.37 12.06 -15.92
C CYS A 49 2.33 11.12 -15.19
N PRO A 50 3.44 10.68 -15.80
CA PRO A 50 4.40 9.79 -15.13
C PRO A 50 5.00 10.35 -13.84
N CYS A 51 5.09 11.68 -13.71
CA CYS A 51 5.56 12.32 -12.47
C CYS A 51 4.53 12.26 -11.32
N CYS A 52 3.27 11.89 -11.62
CA CYS A 52 2.19 11.79 -10.65
C CYS A 52 2.00 10.35 -10.12
N LEU A 53 2.77 9.38 -10.63
CA LEU A 53 2.74 8.00 -10.15
C LEU A 53 3.15 7.94 -8.69
N GLN A 54 2.36 7.23 -7.90
CA GLN A 54 2.55 7.15 -6.46
C GLN A 54 3.73 6.27 -6.09
N GLU A 55 4.40 6.61 -5.00
CA GLU A 55 5.53 5.88 -4.47
C GLU A 55 5.44 5.87 -2.95
N ILE A 56 5.88 4.79 -2.32
CA ILE A 56 6.09 4.70 -0.89
C ILE A 56 7.45 4.06 -0.61
N GLU A 57 8.22 4.66 0.27
CA GLU A 57 9.48 4.12 0.79
C GLU A 57 9.22 3.43 2.11
N ILE A 58 9.82 2.26 2.32
CA ILE A 58 9.72 1.47 3.53
C ILE A 58 11.09 1.37 4.19
N GLN A 59 11.14 1.73 5.47
CA GLN A 59 12.35 1.75 6.28
C GLN A 59 12.21 0.78 7.46
N ALA A 60 13.22 -0.06 7.69
CA ALA A 60 13.29 -0.93 8.86
C ALA A 60 14.75 -1.32 9.18
N PRO A 61 15.32 -0.89 10.33
CA PRO A 61 14.73 0.03 11.30
C PRO A 61 14.52 1.44 10.74
N PRO A 62 13.78 2.32 11.43
CA PRO A 62 13.57 3.70 10.99
C PRO A 62 14.85 4.39 10.54
N GLY A 63 14.81 5.07 9.38
CA GLY A 63 15.97 5.72 8.76
C GLY A 63 16.81 4.84 7.83
N ILE A 64 16.52 3.53 7.73
CA ILE A 64 17.23 2.62 6.83
C ILE A 64 16.23 2.06 5.79
N PRO A 65 16.29 2.52 4.53
CA PRO A 65 15.40 2.00 3.48
C PRO A 65 15.65 0.52 3.24
N ILE A 66 14.57 -0.27 3.18
CA ILE A 66 14.61 -1.71 2.87
C ILE A 66 13.95 -2.03 1.54
N GLY A 67 13.17 -1.09 1.00
CA GLY A 67 12.55 -1.23 -0.30
C GLY A 67 11.52 -0.15 -0.59
N TYR A 68 10.95 -0.24 -1.78
CA TYR A 68 10.06 0.75 -2.34
C TYR A 68 8.89 0.07 -3.04
N VAL A 69 7.75 0.74 -3.06
CA VAL A 69 6.63 0.35 -3.91
C VAL A 69 6.27 1.53 -4.79
N ILE A 70 6.30 1.34 -6.10
CA ILE A 70 6.08 2.39 -7.08
C ILE A 70 4.90 2.01 -7.95
N GLN A 71 3.96 2.92 -8.13
CA GLN A 71 2.88 2.74 -9.08
C GLN A 71 3.44 2.73 -10.50
N THR A 72 3.04 1.75 -11.29
CA THR A 72 3.42 1.62 -12.71
C THR A 72 2.26 2.10 -13.56
N TRP A 73 2.54 2.93 -14.54
CA TRP A 73 1.50 3.43 -15.43
C TRP A 73 0.88 2.29 -16.27
N HIS A 74 -0.44 2.24 -16.27
CA HIS A 74 -1.23 1.36 -17.13
C HIS A 74 -2.56 2.04 -17.44
N PRO A 75 -3.08 1.96 -18.69
CA PRO A 75 -4.28 2.71 -19.10
C PRO A 75 -5.57 2.30 -18.36
N CYS A 76 -5.67 1.05 -17.89
CA CYS A 76 -6.92 0.52 -17.33
C CYS A 76 -6.76 -0.18 -15.98
N LEU A 77 -5.57 -0.58 -15.59
CA LEU A 77 -5.37 -1.42 -14.41
C LEU A 77 -4.44 -0.75 -13.40
N PRO A 78 -4.73 -0.86 -12.10
CA PRO A 78 -3.79 -0.47 -11.07
C PRO A 78 -2.63 -1.47 -11.04
N LYS A 79 -1.44 -1.00 -11.40
CA LYS A 79 -0.21 -1.77 -11.36
C LYS A 79 0.82 -1.10 -10.48
N PHE A 80 1.59 -1.93 -9.76
CA PHE A 80 2.70 -1.48 -8.93
C PHE A 80 3.90 -2.39 -9.12
N THR A 81 5.09 -1.83 -8.93
CA THR A 81 6.36 -2.55 -8.90
C THR A 81 6.93 -2.47 -7.49
N VAL A 82 7.29 -3.61 -6.95
CA VAL A 82 7.97 -3.73 -5.65
C VAL A 82 9.46 -3.81 -5.90
N GLN A 83 10.23 -2.95 -5.23
CA GLN A 83 11.66 -2.85 -5.38
C GLN A 83 12.38 -3.11 -4.06
N ASN A 84 13.60 -3.61 -4.15
CA ASN A 84 14.48 -3.78 -3.01
C ASN A 84 15.17 -2.45 -2.60
N GLU A 85 16.08 -2.51 -1.63
CA GLU A 85 16.86 -1.37 -1.13
C GLU A 85 17.74 -0.70 -2.20
N LYS A 86 18.11 -1.44 -3.27
CA LYS A 86 18.92 -0.96 -4.38
C LYS A 86 18.09 -0.41 -5.54
N ARG A 87 16.78 -0.32 -5.38
CA ARG A 87 15.85 0.06 -6.44
C ARG A 87 15.79 -0.95 -7.61
N GLU A 88 16.11 -2.22 -7.34
CA GLU A 88 15.93 -3.30 -8.32
C GLU A 88 14.52 -3.87 -8.18
N ASP A 89 13.87 -4.11 -9.30
CA ASP A 89 12.53 -4.69 -9.34
C ASP A 89 12.58 -6.14 -8.84
N VAL A 90 11.66 -6.49 -7.92
CA VAL A 90 11.59 -7.82 -7.31
C VAL A 90 10.29 -8.51 -7.64
N LEU A 91 9.17 -7.81 -7.52
CA LEU A 91 7.82 -8.34 -7.76
C LEU A 91 6.97 -7.28 -8.44
N LYS A 92 5.89 -7.72 -9.06
CA LYS A 92 4.85 -6.86 -9.62
C LYS A 92 3.51 -7.14 -8.95
N ILE A 93 2.70 -6.10 -8.82
CA ILE A 93 1.34 -6.20 -8.30
C ILE A 93 0.40 -5.69 -9.37
N ALA A 94 -0.64 -6.45 -9.67
CA ALA A 94 -1.68 -6.06 -10.61
C ALA A 94 -3.06 -6.26 -9.98
N GLY A 95 -3.86 -5.20 -9.96
CA GLY A 95 -5.24 -5.25 -9.49
C GLY A 95 -6.25 -5.26 -10.64
N PRO A 96 -7.51 -5.55 -10.34
CA PRO A 96 -8.61 -5.42 -11.29
C PRO A 96 -8.91 -3.96 -11.57
N CYS A 97 -9.77 -3.69 -12.57
CA CYS A 97 -10.29 -2.34 -12.80
C CYS A 97 -11.18 -1.92 -11.61
N VAL A 98 -10.79 -0.90 -10.87
CA VAL A 98 -11.39 -0.53 -9.57
C VAL A 98 -12.52 0.50 -9.70
N GLU A 99 -12.84 0.97 -10.91
CA GLU A 99 -13.73 2.13 -11.14
C GLU A 99 -15.16 2.00 -10.60
N CYS A 100 -15.62 0.84 -10.14
CA CYS A 100 -17.01 0.66 -9.66
C CYS A 100 -17.21 -0.40 -8.56
N ARG A 101 -16.26 -0.65 -7.65
CA ARG A 101 -16.34 -1.79 -6.73
C ARG A 101 -16.25 -1.43 -5.25
N CYS A 102 -17.08 -0.50 -4.80
CA CYS A 102 -17.08 -0.06 -3.39
C CYS A 102 -17.61 -1.12 -2.40
N CYS A 103 -18.25 -2.21 -2.86
CA CYS A 103 -18.93 -3.19 -2.02
C CYS A 103 -18.56 -4.66 -2.31
N GLU A 104 -17.42 -4.91 -2.95
CA GLU A 104 -16.97 -6.26 -3.28
C GLU A 104 -15.56 -6.52 -2.74
N ASP A 105 -15.25 -7.79 -2.47
CA ASP A 105 -13.89 -8.22 -2.19
C ASP A 105 -13.01 -7.97 -3.41
N ILE A 106 -11.88 -7.33 -3.21
CA ILE A 106 -10.96 -6.95 -4.29
C ILE A 106 -9.61 -7.60 -4.05
N ASP A 107 -9.15 -8.33 -5.06
CA ASP A 107 -7.88 -9.02 -5.03
C ASP A 107 -6.86 -8.36 -5.96
N PHE A 108 -5.69 -8.05 -5.42
CA PHE A 108 -4.49 -7.66 -6.17
C PHE A 108 -3.54 -8.84 -6.23
N GLU A 109 -3.21 -9.29 -7.42
CA GLU A 109 -2.29 -10.41 -7.62
C GLU A 109 -0.84 -9.93 -7.49
N ILE A 110 -0.05 -10.65 -6.69
CA ILE A 110 1.40 -10.47 -6.62
C ILE A 110 2.02 -11.44 -7.61
N LYS A 111 2.81 -10.92 -8.54
CA LYS A 111 3.37 -11.67 -9.67
C LYS A 111 4.90 -11.63 -9.68
N SER A 112 5.48 -12.61 -10.33
CA SER A 112 6.88 -12.59 -10.75
C SER A 112 7.15 -11.41 -11.71
N LEU A 113 8.42 -11.08 -11.96
CA LEU A 113 8.81 -9.95 -12.81
C LEU A 113 8.33 -10.10 -14.26
N ASP A 114 8.24 -11.30 -14.77
CA ASP A 114 7.71 -11.65 -16.09
C ASP A 114 6.17 -11.60 -16.17
N GLU A 115 5.50 -11.40 -15.02
CA GLU A 115 4.04 -11.41 -14.85
C GLU A 115 3.36 -12.76 -15.19
N GLU A 116 4.11 -13.84 -15.40
CA GLU A 116 3.57 -15.16 -15.76
C GLU A 116 3.07 -15.95 -14.56
N VAL A 117 3.74 -15.80 -13.40
CA VAL A 117 3.46 -16.59 -12.20
C VAL A 117 2.87 -15.71 -11.10
N VAL A 118 1.69 -16.09 -10.62
CA VAL A 118 1.10 -15.49 -9.41
C VAL A 118 1.72 -16.15 -8.20
N VAL A 119 2.44 -15.37 -7.38
CA VAL A 119 3.17 -15.84 -6.20
C VAL A 119 2.49 -15.51 -4.89
N GLY A 120 1.51 -14.62 -4.93
CA GLY A 120 0.75 -14.22 -3.74
C GLY A 120 -0.42 -13.31 -4.08
N ARG A 121 -1.08 -12.79 -3.03
CA ARG A 121 -2.27 -11.95 -3.20
C ARG A 121 -2.41 -10.97 -2.06
N ILE A 122 -2.88 -9.76 -2.38
CA ILE A 122 -3.39 -8.78 -1.42
C ILE A 122 -4.90 -8.71 -1.63
N SER A 123 -5.68 -9.00 -0.59
CA SER A 123 -7.14 -9.00 -0.65
C SER A 123 -7.71 -7.93 0.27
N LYS A 124 -8.57 -7.07 -0.25
CA LYS A 124 -9.44 -6.22 0.57
C LYS A 124 -10.74 -6.99 0.77
N HIS A 125 -11.11 -7.23 2.03
CA HIS A 125 -12.36 -7.90 2.39
C HIS A 125 -13.40 -6.88 2.85
N TRP A 126 -14.52 -6.85 2.18
CA TRP A 126 -15.65 -6.06 2.59
C TRP A 126 -16.34 -6.66 3.83
N SER A 127 -16.34 -5.96 4.94
CA SER A 127 -16.88 -6.46 6.22
C SER A 127 -18.37 -6.27 6.39
N GLY A 128 -19.06 -5.68 5.42
CA GLY A 128 -20.49 -5.41 5.41
C GLY A 128 -20.86 -4.08 6.08
N PHE A 129 -21.89 -3.44 5.56
CA PHE A 129 -22.34 -2.08 5.89
C PHE A 129 -22.49 -1.80 7.41
N VAL A 130 -22.91 -2.79 8.21
CA VAL A 130 -23.12 -2.61 9.65
C VAL A 130 -21.81 -2.51 10.43
N ARG A 131 -20.75 -3.12 9.95
CA ARG A 131 -19.43 -3.15 10.62
C ARG A 131 -18.59 -1.94 10.28
N GLU A 132 -18.67 -1.47 9.05
CA GLU A 132 -18.02 -0.25 8.59
C GLU A 132 -18.58 1.01 9.23
N THR A 133 -19.89 1.03 9.53
CA THR A 133 -20.53 2.15 10.25
C THR A 133 -20.06 2.31 11.71
N PHE A 134 -19.46 1.28 12.30
CA PHE A 134 -18.97 1.31 13.68
C PHE A 134 -17.43 1.25 13.81
N THR A 135 -16.71 0.87 12.76
CA THR A 135 -15.24 0.84 12.75
C THR A 135 -14.77 1.15 11.34
N ASP A 136 -14.28 2.34 11.10
CA ASP A 136 -13.67 2.80 9.83
C ASP A 136 -12.38 2.03 9.49
N ALA A 137 -12.35 0.72 9.68
CA ALA A 137 -11.17 -0.09 9.50
C ALA A 137 -11.41 -1.13 8.40
N ASP A 138 -10.86 -0.85 7.24
CA ASP A 138 -10.75 -1.82 6.16
C ASP A 138 -9.96 -3.07 6.58
N ASN A 139 -10.43 -4.23 6.16
CA ASN A 139 -9.76 -5.49 6.42
C ASN A 139 -8.94 -5.91 5.18
N PHE A 140 -7.62 -5.79 5.30
CA PHE A 140 -6.69 -6.30 4.29
C PHE A 140 -6.05 -7.61 4.72
N GLY A 141 -5.97 -8.55 3.80
CA GLY A 141 -5.21 -9.78 3.94
C GLY A 141 -4.07 -9.83 2.94
N ILE A 142 -2.89 -10.29 3.36
CA ILE A 142 -1.77 -10.51 2.44
C ILE A 142 -1.36 -11.97 2.51
N GLN A 143 -1.33 -12.63 1.35
CA GLN A 143 -0.78 -13.96 1.18
C GLN A 143 0.61 -13.85 0.55
N PHE A 144 1.64 -14.23 1.29
CA PHE A 144 3.03 -14.22 0.83
C PHE A 144 3.48 -15.62 0.42
N PRO A 145 4.43 -15.73 -0.53
CA PRO A 145 5.24 -16.94 -0.65
C PRO A 145 5.96 -17.25 0.67
N LEU A 146 6.05 -18.51 1.06
CA LEU A 146 6.66 -18.91 2.33
C LEU A 146 8.16 -18.55 2.39
N ASP A 147 8.83 -18.61 1.26
CA ASP A 147 10.24 -18.34 1.04
C ASP A 147 10.59 -16.87 0.81
N LEU A 148 9.58 -15.98 0.79
CA LEU A 148 9.84 -14.55 0.62
C LEU A 148 10.60 -13.97 1.81
N ASP A 149 11.66 -13.21 1.52
CA ASP A 149 12.48 -12.56 2.53
C ASP A 149 11.64 -11.64 3.46
N VAL A 150 12.04 -11.59 4.73
CA VAL A 150 11.33 -10.82 5.77
C VAL A 150 11.27 -9.33 5.42
N LYS A 151 12.33 -8.76 4.85
CA LYS A 151 12.34 -7.37 4.38
C LYS A 151 11.27 -7.16 3.30
N MET A 152 11.19 -8.08 2.33
CA MET A 152 10.19 -7.99 1.28
C MET A 152 8.76 -8.15 1.80
N LYS A 153 8.53 -8.94 2.84
CA LYS A 153 7.23 -9.01 3.53
C LYS A 153 6.85 -7.66 4.14
N ALA A 154 7.80 -6.94 4.74
CA ALA A 154 7.56 -5.59 5.25
C ALA A 154 7.30 -4.58 4.11
N VAL A 155 7.99 -4.69 2.98
CA VAL A 155 7.74 -3.86 1.79
C VAL A 155 6.34 -4.13 1.22
N MET A 156 5.89 -5.38 1.22
CA MET A 156 4.54 -5.75 0.80
C MET A 156 3.45 -5.18 1.72
N LEU A 157 3.72 -5.02 3.01
CA LEU A 157 2.82 -4.29 3.90
C LEU A 157 2.68 -2.82 3.47
N GLY A 158 3.78 -2.18 3.05
CA GLY A 158 3.74 -0.84 2.45
C GLY A 158 2.90 -0.79 1.17
N ALA A 159 2.92 -1.85 0.36
CA ALA A 159 2.07 -1.94 -0.82
C ALA A 159 0.57 -1.97 -0.45
N CYS A 160 0.18 -2.66 0.62
CA CYS A 160 -1.20 -2.63 1.12
C CYS A 160 -1.64 -1.21 1.46
N PHE A 161 -0.86 -0.48 2.23
CA PHE A 161 -1.19 0.89 2.58
C PHE A 161 -1.25 1.80 1.35
N LEU A 162 -0.31 1.67 0.41
CA LEU A 162 -0.34 2.47 -0.82
C LEU A 162 -1.60 2.21 -1.66
N ILE A 163 -2.03 0.96 -1.74
CA ILE A 163 -3.26 0.54 -2.44
C ILE A 163 -4.48 1.11 -1.72
N ASP A 164 -4.54 1.01 -0.40
CA ASP A 164 -5.63 1.52 0.43
C ASP A 164 -5.82 3.02 0.23
N PHE A 165 -4.78 3.79 0.50
CA PHE A 165 -4.79 5.24 0.33
C PHE A 165 -5.06 5.72 -1.10
N ARG A 166 -4.73 4.92 -2.10
CA ARG A 166 -4.90 5.32 -3.50
C ARG A 166 -6.29 5.04 -4.05
N PHE A 167 -6.91 3.95 -3.62
CA PHE A 167 -8.13 3.45 -4.26
C PHE A 167 -9.34 3.36 -3.33
N PHE A 168 -9.14 3.33 -2.02
CA PHE A 168 -10.23 3.03 -1.08
C PHE A 168 -10.52 4.17 -0.10
N GLU A 169 -9.54 4.95 0.30
CA GLU A 169 -9.74 6.08 1.21
C GLU A 169 -10.68 7.17 0.68
N SER A 170 -10.88 7.27 -0.63
CA SER A 170 -11.75 8.27 -1.25
C SER A 170 -13.21 7.82 -1.36
N CYS A 171 -13.56 6.65 -0.87
CA CYS A 171 -14.91 6.09 -0.92
C CYS A 171 -15.71 6.33 0.37
N ASP A 172 -15.13 7.03 1.36
CA ASP A 172 -15.79 7.40 2.64
C ASP A 172 -16.39 8.80 2.61
#